data_6217a50f8e4330ae53ebc595f2717048
#
_entry.id   6217a50f8e4330ae53ebc595f2717048
#
_cell.length_a   1.000
_cell.length_b   1.000
_cell.length_c   1.000
_cell.angle_alpha   90.00
_cell.angle_beta   90.00
_cell.angle_gamma   90.00
#
_symmetry.space_group_name_H-M   'P 1'
#
loop_
_entity.id
_entity.type
_entity.pdbx_description
1 polymer ?
#
loop_
_entity_poly.entity_id
_entity_poly.type
_entity_poly.pdbx_seq_one_letter_code
_entity_poly.pdbx_strand_id
1 'polypeptide(L)' 'ETLKKLEDEMFALAKKMEFEKAAVCRDKINSLKRKLIDL' A
#
# COMPACT_ATOMS: atom_id res chain seq x y z
N GLU A 1 -1.81 8.30 -8.69
CA GLU A 1 -1.55 7.18 -9.56
C GLU A 1 -0.65 6.17 -8.91
N THR A 2 0.44 6.65 -8.32
CA THR A 2 1.33 5.75 -7.60
C THR A 2 0.61 5.08 -6.44
N LEU A 3 -0.20 5.85 -5.73
CA LEU A 3 -0.94 5.30 -4.61
C LEU A 3 -1.94 4.24 -5.07
N LYS A 4 -2.61 4.51 -6.17
CA LYS A 4 -3.59 3.55 -6.66
C LYS A 4 -2.92 2.24 -7.04
N LYS A 5 -1.73 2.32 -7.64
CA LYS A 5 -1.01 1.12 -8.00
C LYS A 5 -0.64 0.31 -6.77
N LEU A 6 -0.19 0.99 -5.73
CA LEU A 6 0.15 0.30 -4.49
C LEU A 6 -1.07 -0.33 -3.85
N GLU A 7 -2.20 0.36 -3.91
CA GLU A 7 -3.42 -0.19 -3.36
C GLU A 7 -3.85 -1.44 -4.12
N ASP A 8 -3.73 -1.40 -5.44
CA ASP A 8 -4.08 -2.56 -6.24
C ASP A 8 -3.20 -3.74 -5.90
N GLU A 9 -1.91 -3.50 -5.73
CA GLU A 9 -0.99 -4.56 -5.36
C GLU A 9 -1.34 -5.12 -3.98
N MET A 10 -1.69 -4.23 -3.07
CA MET A 10 -2.06 -4.68 -1.73
C MET A 10 -3.27 -5.61 -1.78
N PHE A 11 -4.27 -5.23 -2.56
CA PHE A 11 -5.46 -6.06 -2.68
C PHE A 11 -5.14 -7.40 -3.34
N ALA A 12 -4.29 -7.38 -4.36
CA ALA A 12 -3.91 -8.61 -5.03
C ALA A 12 -3.19 -9.56 -4.07
N LEU A 13 -2.31 -9.00 -3.27
CA LEU A 13 -1.58 -9.80 -2.28
C LEU A 13 -2.52 -10.37 -1.24
N ALA A 14 -3.49 -9.57 -0.82
CA ALA A 14 -4.46 -10.03 0.17
C ALA A 14 -5.30 -11.17 -0.39
N LYS A 15 -5.64 -11.08 -1.66
CA LYS A 15 -6.41 -12.15 -2.30
C LYS A 15 -5.63 -13.44 -2.35
N LYS A 16 -4.31 -13.32 -2.50
CA LYS A 16 -3.44 -14.49 -2.53
C LYS A 16 -3.08 -14.97 -1.13
N MET A 17 -3.63 -14.32 -0.12
CA MET A 17 -3.35 -14.65 1.27
C MET A 17 -1.91 -14.37 1.66
N GLU A 18 -1.25 -13.46 0.95
CA GLU A 18 0.10 -13.04 1.30
C GLU A 18 0.00 -11.81 2.17
N PHE A 19 -0.45 -12.03 3.39
CA PHE A 19 -0.78 -10.93 4.29
C PHE A 19 0.45 -10.13 4.70
N GLU A 20 1.59 -10.80 4.82
CA GLU A 20 2.80 -10.09 5.21
C GLU A 20 3.23 -9.11 4.14
N LYS A 21 3.15 -9.53 2.89
CA LYS A 21 3.50 -8.64 1.78
C LYS A 21 2.47 -7.53 1.64
N ALA A 22 1.22 -7.87 1.87
CA ALA A 22 0.18 -6.85 1.82
C ALA A 22 0.42 -5.78 2.88
N ALA A 23 0.88 -6.19 4.05
CA ALA A 23 1.17 -5.23 5.11
C ALA A 23 2.31 -4.30 4.71
N VAL A 24 3.32 -4.81 4.03
CA VAL A 24 4.42 -3.99 3.55
C VAL A 24 3.90 -2.94 2.57
N CYS A 25 3.04 -3.34 1.65
CA CYS A 25 2.46 -2.41 0.70
C CYS A 25 1.63 -1.35 1.43
N ARG A 26 0.89 -1.76 2.44
CA ARG A 26 0.10 -0.83 3.22
C ARG A 26 0.99 0.19 3.92
N ASP A 27 2.12 -0.26 4.45
CA ASP A 27 3.05 0.65 5.09
C ASP A 27 3.55 1.70 4.11
N LYS A 28 3.86 1.27 2.89
CA LYS A 28 4.31 2.20 1.87
C LYS A 28 3.24 3.22 1.55
N ILE A 29 2.00 2.78 1.44
CA ILE A 29 0.89 3.68 1.16
C ILE A 29 0.76 4.70 2.29
N ASN A 30 0.82 4.25 3.52
CA ASN A 30 0.70 5.13 4.66
C ASN A 30 1.84 6.15 4.68
N SER A 31 3.05 5.72 4.37
CA SER A 31 4.19 6.63 4.35
C SER A 31 3.99 7.71 3.31
N LEU A 32 3.52 7.33 2.14
CA LEU A 32 3.29 8.31 1.08
C LEU A 32 2.20 9.29 1.47
N LYS A 33 1.14 8.79 2.06
CA LYS A 33 0.05 9.66 2.49
C LYS A 33 0.51 10.66 3.53
N ARG A 34 1.34 10.21 4.46
CA ARG A 34 1.84 11.10 5.49
C ARG A 34 2.72 12.18 4.90
N LYS A 35 3.53 11.83 3.91
CA LYS A 35 4.37 12.83 3.26
C LYS A 35 3.52 13.88 2.55
N LEU A 36 2.44 13.46 1.92
CA LEU A 36 1.56 14.40 1.25
C LEU A 36 0.90 15.34 2.23
N ILE A 37 0.55 14.83 3.40
CA ILE A 37 -0.11 15.65 4.41
C ILE A 37 0.88 16.62 5.06
N ASP A 38 2.10 16.19 5.25
CA ASP A 38 3.10 17.01 5.91
C ASP A 38 3.53 18.21 5.08
N LEU A 39 3.22 18.21 3.81
CA LEU A 39 3.55 19.37 2.99
C LEU A 39 2.74 20.58 3.40
#